data_040adb841786b04b140478f1c75c918c
#
_entry.id   040adb841786b04b140478f1c75c918c
#
_cell.length_a   1.000
_cell.length_b   1.000
_cell.length_c   1.000
_cell.angle_alpha   90.00
_cell.angle_beta   90.00
_cell.angle_gamma   90.00
#
_symmetry.space_group_name_H-M   'P 1'
#
loop_
_entity.id
_entity.type
_entity.pdbx_description
1 polymer ?
#
loop_
_entity_poly.entity_id
_entity_poly.type
_entity_poly.pdbx_seq_one_letter_code
_entity_poly.pdbx_strand_id
1 'polypeptide(L)'
;MLAFYRQRETKTEITLNNFANAPRTRKSNTAVALLLATFAAAGCAGNEAALGDPARGLKCVDDSNVCISQRKMVYDSYMADPSRAWVKQPAGPHEYASGVRLMALSKKRKELNCNELAHGKAEADRGPSALSGGAYVGLTSGQIARAAMLAREVSRELAQEMARRCR
;
A
#
# COMPACT_ATOMS: atom_id res chain seq x y z
N MET A 1 30.78 -25.85 7.51
CA MET A 1 31.36 -24.53 7.20
C MET A 1 30.19 -23.52 7.18
N LEU A 2 30.01 -22.76 8.29
CA LEU A 2 28.96 -21.77 8.48
C LEU A 2 29.58 -20.39 8.27
N ALA A 3 29.23 -19.72 7.18
CA ALA A 3 29.65 -18.34 6.94
C ALA A 3 28.59 -17.38 7.50
N PHE A 4 28.97 -16.70 8.56
CA PHE A 4 28.21 -15.60 9.20
C PHE A 4 28.16 -14.39 8.29
N TYR A 5 26.98 -14.01 7.80
CA TYR A 5 26.79 -12.72 7.15
C TYR A 5 26.42 -11.68 8.22
N ARG A 6 27.41 -10.90 8.62
CA ARG A 6 27.28 -9.79 9.56
C ARG A 6 26.83 -8.55 8.76
N GLN A 7 25.56 -8.22 8.83
CA GLN A 7 25.05 -6.94 8.31
C GLN A 7 25.52 -5.80 9.20
N ARG A 8 26.22 -4.86 8.59
CA ARG A 8 26.74 -3.65 9.21
C ARG A 8 25.67 -2.56 9.12
N GLU A 9 25.03 -2.26 10.25
CA GLU A 9 24.12 -1.12 10.37
C GLU A 9 24.93 0.19 10.28
N THR A 10 24.71 0.95 9.23
CA THR A 10 25.19 2.32 9.11
C THR A 10 24.15 3.27 9.69
N LYS A 11 24.43 3.73 10.89
CA LYS A 11 23.68 4.74 11.60
C LYS A 11 23.96 6.10 10.97
N THR A 12 23.04 6.64 10.19
CA THR A 12 23.14 7.99 9.66
C THR A 12 22.47 8.95 10.64
N GLU A 13 23.25 9.62 11.45
CA GLU A 13 22.80 10.73 12.28
C GLU A 13 22.57 11.96 11.40
N ILE A 14 21.31 12.37 11.28
CA ILE A 14 20.94 13.65 10.68
C ILE A 14 20.97 14.70 11.78
N THR A 15 22.03 15.50 11.78
CA THR A 15 22.17 16.69 12.61
C THR A 15 21.21 17.79 12.15
N LEU A 16 20.21 18.08 12.99
CA LEU A 16 19.37 19.28 12.89
C LEU A 16 20.18 20.48 13.39
N ASN A 17 20.72 21.27 12.49
CA ASN A 17 21.29 22.57 12.83
C ASN A 17 20.44 23.74 12.35
N ASN A 18 19.92 24.45 13.34
CA ASN A 18 19.76 25.90 13.42
C ASN A 18 19.25 26.68 12.19
N PHE A 19 18.02 27.08 12.26
CA PHE A 19 17.58 28.36 11.69
C PHE A 19 16.92 29.24 12.76
N ALA A 20 17.78 29.90 13.55
CA ALA A 20 17.37 31.06 14.31
C ALA A 20 18.21 32.21 13.76
N ASN A 21 17.61 33.10 12.96
CA ASN A 21 17.94 34.53 12.89
C ASN A 21 17.13 35.19 11.77
N ALA A 22 16.00 35.75 12.13
CA ALA A 22 15.30 36.70 11.29
C ALA A 22 15.61 38.13 11.79
N PRO A 23 16.14 39.01 10.96
CA PRO A 23 16.28 40.41 11.35
C PRO A 23 14.96 41.17 11.17
N ARG A 24 14.55 41.87 12.23
CA ARG A 24 13.51 42.89 12.22
C ARG A 24 13.96 44.06 11.34
N THR A 25 13.20 44.39 10.31
CA THR A 25 13.28 45.70 9.67
C THR A 25 11.92 46.25 9.32
N ARG A 26 11.58 47.25 10.06
CA ARG A 26 11.27 48.63 9.62
C ARG A 26 10.02 48.88 8.79
N LYS A 27 9.07 49.52 9.48
CA LYS A 27 7.89 50.21 8.86
C LYS A 27 8.34 51.17 7.77
N SER A 28 7.76 51.05 6.59
CA SER A 28 7.71 52.10 5.60
C SER A 28 6.31 52.16 5.03
N ASN A 29 5.62 53.24 5.37
CA ASN A 29 4.37 53.64 4.72
C ASN A 29 4.69 54.15 3.32
N THR A 30 4.16 53.48 2.30
CA THR A 30 3.92 54.14 1.01
C THR A 30 2.75 53.43 0.34
N ALA A 31 1.67 54.16 0.26
CA ALA A 31 0.54 53.85 -0.59
C ALA A 31 0.97 54.04 -2.04
N VAL A 32 0.81 53.04 -2.91
CA VAL A 32 0.65 53.20 -4.36
C VAL A 32 0.05 51.95 -4.98
N ALA A 33 -1.09 52.17 -5.62
CA ALA A 33 -1.63 51.55 -6.83
C ALA A 33 -1.88 50.01 -6.86
N LEU A 34 -3.18 49.71 -6.82
CA LEU A 34 -3.79 48.52 -7.41
C LEU A 34 -3.29 48.30 -8.84
N LEU A 35 -2.62 47.17 -9.06
CA LEU A 35 -2.63 46.52 -10.35
C LEU A 35 -3.01 45.05 -10.06
N LEU A 36 -4.29 44.75 -10.30
CA LEU A 36 -4.87 43.43 -10.38
C LEU A 36 -4.19 42.66 -11.54
N ALA A 37 -3.07 42.03 -11.27
CA ALA A 37 -2.58 40.96 -12.10
C ALA A 37 -3.25 39.67 -11.59
N THR A 38 -4.41 39.33 -12.15
CA THR A 38 -5.01 38.02 -12.07
C THR A 38 -4.08 37.05 -12.81
N PHE A 39 -3.04 36.54 -12.13
CA PHE A 39 -2.39 35.34 -12.55
C PHE A 39 -3.42 34.21 -12.36
N ALA A 40 -4.08 33.89 -13.47
CA ALA A 40 -4.70 32.58 -13.60
C ALA A 40 -3.56 31.56 -13.44
N ALA A 41 -3.34 31.14 -12.20
CA ALA A 41 -2.65 29.91 -11.89
C ALA A 41 -3.54 28.80 -12.47
N ALA A 42 -3.36 28.53 -13.79
CA ALA A 42 -3.69 27.25 -14.34
C ALA A 42 -2.75 26.26 -13.64
N GLY A 43 -3.00 26.03 -12.35
CA GLY A 43 -2.43 24.94 -11.60
C GLY A 43 -2.84 23.70 -12.38
N CYS A 44 -1.88 22.97 -12.89
CA CYS A 44 -2.06 21.57 -13.20
C CYS A 44 -2.67 20.96 -11.94
N ALA A 45 -4.00 20.89 -11.89
CA ALA A 45 -4.72 20.00 -11.00
C ALA A 45 -4.36 18.59 -11.49
N GLY A 46 -3.10 18.23 -11.29
CA GLY A 46 -2.63 16.88 -11.46
C GLY A 46 -3.52 16.03 -10.59
N ASN A 47 -4.02 15.00 -11.15
CA ASN A 47 -4.87 13.93 -10.68
C ASN A 47 -4.65 13.43 -9.22
N GLU A 48 -4.37 14.30 -8.25
CA GLU A 48 -4.23 13.90 -6.84
C GLU A 48 -5.53 13.32 -6.27
N ALA A 49 -6.69 13.82 -6.73
CA ALA A 49 -7.98 13.22 -6.40
C ALA A 49 -8.10 11.78 -6.93
N ALA A 50 -7.35 11.46 -7.99
CA ALA A 50 -7.31 10.10 -8.56
C ALA A 50 -6.38 9.16 -7.78
N LEU A 51 -5.42 9.69 -7.04
CA LEU A 51 -4.52 8.90 -6.19
C LEU A 51 -5.20 8.45 -4.88
N GLY A 52 -6.22 9.16 -4.43
CA GLY A 52 -6.92 8.88 -3.17
C GLY A 52 -8.00 7.79 -3.23
N ASP A 53 -8.30 7.21 -4.40
CA ASP A 53 -9.29 6.15 -4.52
C ASP A 53 -8.67 4.77 -4.22
N PRO A 54 -9.01 4.14 -3.08
CA PRO A 54 -8.50 2.81 -2.73
C PRO A 54 -8.79 1.76 -3.80
N ALA A 55 -9.94 1.86 -4.50
CA ALA A 55 -10.29 0.92 -5.54
C ALA A 55 -9.32 0.94 -6.74
N ARG A 56 -8.65 2.06 -6.99
CA ARG A 56 -7.62 2.16 -8.05
C ARG A 56 -6.35 1.40 -7.68
N GLY A 57 -5.92 1.46 -6.41
CA GLY A 57 -4.76 0.72 -5.94
C GLY A 57 -4.93 -0.78 -6.05
N LEU A 58 -6.15 -1.28 -5.89
CA LEU A 58 -6.48 -2.70 -6.07
C LEU A 58 -6.39 -3.15 -7.53
N LYS A 59 -6.61 -2.25 -8.48
CA LYS A 59 -6.51 -2.53 -9.92
C LYS A 59 -5.10 -2.34 -10.47
N CYS A 60 -4.20 -1.80 -9.69
CA CYS A 60 -2.85 -1.45 -10.08
C CYS A 60 -1.91 -2.66 -9.94
N VAL A 61 -1.40 -3.18 -11.06
CA VAL A 61 -0.62 -4.42 -11.09
C VAL A 61 0.76 -4.26 -11.74
N ASP A 62 1.05 -3.11 -12.32
CA ASP A 62 2.37 -2.79 -12.87
C ASP A 62 3.33 -2.24 -11.80
N ASP A 63 4.59 -2.08 -12.18
CA ASP A 63 5.65 -1.60 -11.28
C ASP A 63 5.98 -0.11 -11.51
N SER A 64 5.04 0.67 -12.09
CA SER A 64 5.18 2.12 -12.16
C SER A 64 5.12 2.76 -10.78
N ASN A 65 5.80 3.88 -10.59
CA ASN A 65 5.81 4.59 -9.30
C ASN A 65 4.40 5.00 -8.88
N VAL A 66 3.53 5.33 -9.83
CA VAL A 66 2.12 5.67 -9.58
C VAL A 66 1.38 4.46 -9.02
N CYS A 67 1.55 3.30 -9.65
CA CYS A 67 0.90 2.06 -9.25
C CYS A 67 1.41 1.59 -7.87
N ILE A 68 2.72 1.66 -7.64
CA ILE A 68 3.31 1.35 -6.33
C ILE A 68 2.73 2.25 -5.24
N SER A 69 2.63 3.56 -5.49
CA SER A 69 2.07 4.52 -4.53
C SER A 69 0.60 4.25 -4.23
N GLN A 70 -0.20 3.92 -5.24
CA GLN A 70 -1.60 3.56 -5.07
C GLN A 70 -1.78 2.27 -4.26
N ARG A 71 -0.99 1.23 -4.56
CA ARG A 71 -1.00 -0.01 -3.77
C ARG A 71 -0.61 0.23 -2.32
N LYS A 72 0.39 1.11 -2.10
CA LYS A 72 0.80 1.48 -0.75
C LYS A 72 -0.33 2.16 0.03
N MET A 73 -1.05 3.10 -0.57
CA MET A 73 -2.19 3.76 0.10
C MET A 73 -3.27 2.77 0.52
N VAL A 74 -3.62 1.81 -0.34
CA VAL A 74 -4.59 0.75 0.00
C VAL A 74 -4.05 -0.13 1.13
N TYR A 75 -2.78 -0.53 1.05
CA TYR A 75 -2.15 -1.29 2.11
C TYR A 75 -2.19 -0.56 3.45
N ASP A 76 -1.81 0.71 3.47
CA ASP A 76 -1.82 1.54 4.68
C ASP A 76 -3.25 1.68 5.25
N SER A 77 -4.28 1.79 4.39
CA SER A 77 -5.68 1.83 4.83
C SER A 77 -6.11 0.53 5.51
N TYR A 78 -5.72 -0.63 4.97
CA TYR A 78 -5.97 -1.92 5.61
C TYR A 78 -5.22 -2.07 6.94
N MET A 79 -3.99 -1.53 7.02
CA MET A 79 -3.22 -1.56 8.28
C MET A 79 -3.84 -0.65 9.34
N ALA A 80 -4.42 0.48 8.94
CA ALA A 80 -5.03 1.45 9.85
C ALA A 80 -6.45 1.07 10.29
N ASP A 81 -7.15 0.17 9.58
CA ASP A 81 -8.52 -0.23 9.92
C ASP A 81 -8.58 -1.18 11.12
N PRO A 82 -9.05 -0.72 12.31
CA PRO A 82 -9.16 -1.57 13.47
C PRO A 82 -10.31 -2.58 13.37
N SER A 83 -11.32 -2.29 12.54
CA SER A 83 -12.50 -3.16 12.37
C SER A 83 -12.18 -4.39 11.54
N ARG A 84 -11.19 -4.29 10.66
CA ARG A 84 -10.80 -5.32 9.70
C ARG A 84 -11.97 -5.84 8.85
N ALA A 85 -12.99 -4.98 8.63
CA ALA A 85 -14.18 -5.36 7.88
C ALA A 85 -13.84 -5.87 6.48
N TRP A 86 -12.75 -5.36 5.88
CA TRP A 86 -12.24 -5.78 4.59
C TRP A 86 -11.90 -7.28 4.51
N VAL A 87 -11.51 -7.92 5.62
CA VAL A 87 -11.18 -9.37 5.64
C VAL A 87 -12.37 -10.24 5.24
N LYS A 88 -13.59 -9.81 5.57
CA LYS A 88 -14.82 -10.56 5.28
C LYS A 88 -15.44 -10.23 3.92
N GLN A 89 -14.98 -9.17 3.26
CA GLN A 89 -15.45 -8.80 1.94
C GLN A 89 -14.86 -9.74 0.88
N PRO A 90 -15.64 -10.17 -0.12
CA PRO A 90 -15.10 -11.00 -1.18
C PRO A 90 -14.06 -10.24 -1.99
N ALA A 91 -12.90 -10.86 -2.22
CA ALA A 91 -11.86 -10.29 -3.06
C ALA A 91 -12.27 -10.36 -4.53
N GLY A 92 -12.11 -9.25 -5.23
CA GLY A 92 -12.24 -9.21 -6.68
C GLY A 92 -10.97 -9.67 -7.39
N PRO A 93 -11.07 -9.95 -8.68
CA PRO A 93 -9.95 -10.39 -9.50
C PRO A 93 -8.71 -9.48 -9.39
N HIS A 94 -8.88 -8.19 -9.51
CA HIS A 94 -7.77 -7.23 -9.44
C HIS A 94 -7.06 -7.21 -8.08
N GLU A 95 -7.77 -7.53 -7.00
CA GLU A 95 -7.20 -7.59 -5.65
C GLU A 95 -6.20 -8.72 -5.52
N TYR A 96 -6.47 -9.88 -6.14
CA TYR A 96 -5.50 -10.97 -6.19
C TYR A 96 -4.26 -10.58 -7.00
N ALA A 97 -4.47 -9.94 -8.16
CA ALA A 97 -3.38 -9.55 -9.06
C ALA A 97 -2.46 -8.49 -8.43
N SER A 98 -3.03 -7.52 -7.72
CA SER A 98 -2.26 -6.48 -7.02
C SER A 98 -1.47 -7.03 -5.82
N GLY A 99 -1.92 -8.12 -5.22
CA GLY A 99 -1.32 -8.75 -4.04
C GLY A 99 -1.48 -7.96 -2.74
N VAL A 100 -2.01 -6.75 -2.77
CA VAL A 100 -2.09 -5.83 -1.61
C VAL A 100 -2.84 -6.47 -0.45
N ARG A 101 -4.01 -7.05 -0.73
CA ARG A 101 -4.85 -7.67 0.28
C ARG A 101 -4.20 -8.91 0.87
N LEU A 102 -3.56 -9.73 0.05
CA LEU A 102 -2.80 -10.90 0.51
C LEU A 102 -1.65 -10.50 1.44
N MET A 103 -0.91 -9.45 1.08
CA MET A 103 0.14 -8.91 1.97
C MET A 103 -0.43 -8.38 3.28
N ALA A 104 -1.59 -7.73 3.26
CA ALA A 104 -2.26 -7.24 4.46
C ALA A 104 -2.72 -8.40 5.37
N LEU A 105 -3.29 -9.47 4.81
CA LEU A 105 -3.65 -10.68 5.54
C LEU A 105 -2.42 -11.32 6.21
N SER A 106 -1.34 -11.50 5.47
CA SER A 106 -0.08 -12.01 6.00
C SER A 106 0.44 -11.17 7.16
N LYS A 107 0.48 -9.84 6.99
CA LYS A 107 0.98 -8.92 8.02
C LYS A 107 0.14 -8.94 9.29
N LYS A 108 -1.18 -8.94 9.12
CA LYS A 108 -2.13 -8.89 10.24
C LYS A 108 -2.48 -10.27 10.83
N ARG A 109 -1.93 -11.38 10.32
CA ARG A 109 -2.33 -12.75 10.72
C ARG A 109 -2.39 -13.00 12.22
N LYS A 110 -1.48 -12.36 12.99
CA LYS A 110 -1.46 -12.51 14.46
C LYS A 110 -2.58 -11.75 15.17
N GLU A 111 -3.15 -10.72 14.52
CA GLU A 111 -4.24 -9.91 15.05
C GLU A 111 -5.62 -10.45 14.66
N LEU A 112 -5.70 -11.27 13.60
CA LEU A 112 -6.93 -11.86 13.11
C LEU A 112 -7.50 -12.87 14.10
N ASN A 113 -8.83 -12.87 14.31
CA ASN A 113 -9.51 -13.95 15.03
C ASN A 113 -9.66 -15.21 14.14
N CYS A 114 -10.12 -16.32 14.71
CA CYS A 114 -10.17 -17.60 13.98
C CYS A 114 -11.11 -17.56 12.76
N ASN A 115 -12.22 -16.83 12.83
CA ASN A 115 -13.11 -16.66 11.69
C ASN A 115 -12.45 -15.83 10.58
N GLU A 116 -11.76 -14.75 10.96
CA GLU A 116 -11.01 -13.90 10.01
C GLU A 116 -9.86 -14.67 9.38
N LEU A 117 -9.14 -15.49 10.15
CA LEU A 117 -8.08 -16.38 9.63
C LEU A 117 -8.66 -17.38 8.62
N ALA A 118 -9.81 -17.99 8.90
CA ALA A 118 -10.47 -18.92 8.00
C ALA A 118 -10.92 -18.23 6.70
N HIS A 119 -11.48 -17.01 6.79
CA HIS A 119 -11.84 -16.21 5.61
C HIS A 119 -10.62 -15.84 4.77
N GLY A 120 -9.56 -15.32 5.41
CA GLY A 120 -8.34 -14.94 4.71
C GLY A 120 -7.66 -16.13 4.04
N LYS A 121 -7.62 -17.30 4.72
CA LYS A 121 -7.09 -18.53 4.14
C LYS A 121 -7.89 -18.99 2.93
N ALA A 122 -9.23 -19.02 3.04
CA ALA A 122 -10.11 -19.40 1.94
C ALA A 122 -9.98 -18.43 0.73
N GLU A 123 -9.71 -17.16 0.99
CA GLU A 123 -9.39 -16.18 -0.03
C GLU A 123 -8.06 -16.50 -0.71
N ALA A 124 -6.99 -16.70 0.08
CA ALA A 124 -5.68 -17.03 -0.45
C ALA A 124 -5.67 -18.34 -1.25
N ASP A 125 -6.42 -19.35 -0.82
CA ASP A 125 -6.57 -20.64 -1.54
C ASP A 125 -7.23 -20.46 -2.92
N ARG A 126 -8.16 -19.52 -3.05
CA ARG A 126 -8.83 -19.19 -4.31
C ARG A 126 -7.98 -18.38 -5.28
N GLY A 127 -6.98 -17.67 -4.77
CA GLY A 127 -6.13 -16.78 -5.57
C GLY A 127 -5.57 -17.41 -6.85
N PRO A 128 -4.91 -18.58 -6.79
CA PRO A 128 -4.34 -19.21 -7.99
C PRO A 128 -5.38 -19.56 -9.05
N SER A 129 -6.53 -20.09 -8.68
CA SER A 129 -7.60 -20.44 -9.63
C SER A 129 -8.29 -19.19 -10.19
N ALA A 130 -8.51 -18.18 -9.35
CA ALA A 130 -9.04 -16.90 -9.79
C ALA A 130 -8.14 -16.25 -10.83
N LEU A 131 -6.83 -16.34 -10.68
CA LEU A 131 -5.84 -15.79 -11.61
C LEU A 131 -5.71 -16.58 -12.91
N SER A 132 -5.98 -17.90 -12.92
CA SER A 132 -5.87 -18.74 -14.11
C SER A 132 -7.15 -18.77 -14.96
N GLY A 133 -8.27 -18.28 -14.44
CA GLY A 133 -9.59 -18.37 -15.09
C GLY A 133 -9.84 -17.42 -16.27
N GLY A 134 -8.81 -16.80 -16.86
CA GLY A 134 -8.92 -15.95 -18.05
C GLY A 134 -9.67 -14.61 -17.85
N ALA A 135 -10.13 -14.32 -16.65
CA ALA A 135 -10.84 -13.06 -16.32
C ALA A 135 -9.92 -11.83 -16.30
N TYR A 136 -8.64 -12.02 -16.56
CA TYR A 136 -7.60 -10.97 -16.48
C TYR A 136 -7.07 -10.59 -17.85
N VAL A 137 -7.84 -9.81 -18.56
CA VAL A 137 -7.34 -9.14 -19.75
C VAL A 137 -6.27 -8.13 -19.30
N GLY A 138 -5.02 -8.33 -19.74
CA GLY A 138 -3.92 -7.39 -19.54
C GLY A 138 -2.85 -7.78 -18.51
N LEU A 139 -2.97 -8.93 -17.83
CA LEU A 139 -1.89 -9.43 -16.98
C LEU A 139 -0.90 -10.29 -17.78
N THR A 140 0.39 -10.07 -17.53
CA THR A 140 1.44 -10.95 -18.05
C THR A 140 1.49 -12.26 -17.26
N SER A 141 1.99 -13.33 -17.90
CA SER A 141 2.21 -14.63 -17.24
C SER A 141 3.09 -14.50 -15.98
N GLY A 142 4.08 -13.59 -16.00
CA GLY A 142 4.94 -13.31 -14.85
C GLY A 142 4.18 -12.67 -13.68
N GLN A 143 3.24 -11.75 -13.94
CA GLN A 143 2.39 -11.14 -12.91
C GLN A 143 1.46 -12.19 -12.29
N ILE A 144 0.84 -13.03 -13.12
CA ILE A 144 -0.02 -14.13 -12.66
C ILE A 144 0.77 -15.10 -11.79
N ALA A 145 1.97 -15.51 -12.22
CA ALA A 145 2.81 -16.42 -11.46
C ALA A 145 3.21 -15.85 -10.09
N ARG A 146 3.63 -14.57 -10.04
CA ARG A 146 3.99 -13.89 -8.78
C ARG A 146 2.79 -13.82 -7.82
N ALA A 147 1.63 -13.42 -8.31
CA ALA A 147 0.42 -13.32 -7.49
C ALA A 147 -0.03 -14.70 -6.97
N ALA A 148 0.05 -15.75 -7.80
CA ALA A 148 -0.25 -17.12 -7.40
C ALA A 148 0.73 -17.68 -6.37
N MET A 149 2.02 -17.34 -6.47
CA MET A 149 3.03 -17.71 -5.46
C MET A 149 2.75 -17.02 -4.13
N LEU A 150 2.47 -15.71 -4.14
CA LEU A 150 2.11 -14.96 -2.95
C LEU A 150 0.86 -15.55 -2.27
N ALA A 151 -0.18 -15.87 -3.04
CA ALA A 151 -1.41 -16.46 -2.51
C ALA A 151 -1.15 -17.79 -1.79
N ARG A 152 -0.33 -18.68 -2.37
CA ARG A 152 0.05 -19.95 -1.73
C ARG A 152 0.87 -19.75 -0.46
N GLU A 153 1.77 -18.75 -0.45
CA GLU A 153 2.55 -18.42 0.74
C GLU A 153 1.66 -17.94 1.87
N VAL A 154 0.80 -16.96 1.59
CA VAL A 154 -0.13 -16.41 2.58
C VAL A 154 -1.09 -17.48 3.10
N SER A 155 -1.60 -18.37 2.23
CA SER A 155 -2.43 -19.50 2.65
C SER A 155 -1.68 -20.38 3.68
N ARG A 156 -0.41 -20.71 3.46
CA ARG A 156 0.40 -21.50 4.40
C ARG A 156 0.61 -20.77 5.73
N GLU A 157 0.92 -19.46 5.70
CA GLU A 157 1.09 -18.67 6.92
C GLU A 157 -0.17 -18.62 7.76
N LEU A 158 -1.33 -18.39 7.11
CA LEU A 158 -2.63 -18.36 7.80
C LEU A 158 -3.00 -19.74 8.36
N ALA A 159 -2.74 -20.83 7.62
CA ALA A 159 -2.94 -22.18 8.10
C ALA A 159 -2.10 -22.50 9.36
N GLN A 160 -0.84 -22.08 9.37
CA GLN A 160 0.04 -22.23 10.53
C GLN A 160 -0.46 -21.45 11.75
N GLU A 161 -0.97 -20.21 11.53
CA GLU A 161 -1.52 -19.40 12.61
C GLU A 161 -2.81 -20.01 13.16
N MET A 162 -3.70 -20.51 12.28
CA MET A 162 -4.90 -21.25 12.67
C MET A 162 -4.56 -22.48 13.49
N ALA A 163 -3.59 -23.29 13.07
CA ALA A 163 -3.18 -24.48 13.80
C ALA A 163 -2.66 -24.18 15.20
N ARG A 164 -2.06 -23.01 15.40
CA ARG A 164 -1.56 -22.59 16.72
C ARG A 164 -2.65 -22.08 17.65
N ARG A 165 -3.66 -21.38 17.13
CA ARG A 165 -4.60 -20.58 17.95
C ARG A 165 -6.05 -21.01 17.88
N CYS A 166 -6.45 -21.71 16.82
CA CYS A 166 -7.84 -22.07 16.55
C CYS A 166 -8.07 -23.56 16.78
N ARG A 167 -8.04 -23.96 18.05
CA ARG A 167 -8.34 -25.33 18.49
C ARG A 167 -9.78 -25.43 18.98
#